data_72127c7213066acad1eae9582881f275
#
_entry.id   72127c7213066acad1eae9582881f275
#
_cell.length_a   1.000
_cell.length_b   1.000
_cell.length_c   1.000
_cell.angle_alpha   90.00
_cell.angle_beta   90.00
_cell.angle_gamma   90.00
#
_symmetry.space_group_name_H-M   'P 1'
#
loop_
_entity.id
_entity.type
_entity.pdbx_description
1 polymer ?
#
loop_
_entity_poly.entity_id
_entity_poly.type
_entity_poly.pdbx_seq_one_letter_code
_entity_poly.pdbx_strand_id
1 'polypeptide(L)'
;AAGEMLFLNNPLSIVCSLVCDHEEQCEGHCVLGKKGAPVHFSAIENYISSTYSTKMVKGPAPSNGMRVAIVGSGPAGLTIAVILARYGYQVTIFEGKDKIGGVLRYGIPDFRLPKTVLDDFEDRHLIRKGIRVRPNTTIGSAIGIDDLFRDGYRAIFIGTGVWQPRALHIKGETLGHVHFAINYLNNPDSFRLGERVIVIGAGNAAMDVARTALRKGVRQLTCFSRTPEVAASQHEFSYATLEGVNFEYCKAPVEITDEGVIFVDVRED
;
A
#
# COMPACT_ATOMS: atom_id res chain seq x y z
N ALA A 1 -18.11 -7.37 21.34
CA ALA A 1 -17.17 -8.48 21.41
C ALA A 1 -16.42 -8.69 20.08
N ALA A 2 -17.08 -9.10 18.95
CA ALA A 2 -16.39 -9.43 17.69
C ALA A 2 -15.55 -8.28 17.12
N GLY A 3 -16.10 -7.07 17.03
CA GLY A 3 -15.36 -5.89 16.54
C GLY A 3 -14.18 -5.51 17.42
N GLU A 4 -14.32 -5.66 18.74
CA GLU A 4 -13.23 -5.40 19.67
C GLU A 4 -12.12 -6.44 19.51
N MET A 5 -12.48 -7.71 19.39
CA MET A 5 -11.51 -8.80 19.18
C MET A 5 -10.76 -8.63 17.87
N LEU A 6 -11.46 -8.30 16.79
CA LEU A 6 -10.86 -8.04 15.47
C LEU A 6 -9.86 -6.87 15.54
N PHE A 7 -10.28 -5.73 16.11
CA PHE A 7 -9.41 -4.56 16.22
C PHE A 7 -8.22 -4.77 17.17
N LEU A 8 -8.38 -5.61 18.20
CA LEU A 8 -7.28 -5.98 19.08
C LEU A 8 -6.19 -6.76 18.34
N ASN A 9 -6.58 -7.63 17.41
CA ASN A 9 -5.67 -8.44 16.62
C ASN A 9 -5.12 -7.64 15.41
N ASN A 10 -5.97 -6.87 14.74
CA ASN A 10 -5.61 -6.11 13.54
C ASN A 10 -6.23 -4.70 13.60
N PRO A 11 -5.48 -3.68 14.04
CA PRO A 11 -5.96 -2.29 14.04
C PRO A 11 -6.31 -1.76 12.64
N LEU A 12 -5.71 -2.32 11.58
CA LEU A 12 -5.95 -1.96 10.20
C LEU A 12 -6.94 -2.89 9.48
N SER A 13 -7.82 -3.58 10.22
CA SER A 13 -8.78 -4.54 9.68
C SER A 13 -9.62 -3.98 8.54
N ILE A 14 -10.08 -2.73 8.63
CA ILE A 14 -10.82 -2.07 7.54
C ILE A 14 -9.97 -1.94 6.26
N VAL A 15 -8.68 -1.64 6.40
CA VAL A 15 -7.76 -1.55 5.25
C VAL A 15 -7.49 -2.93 4.67
N CYS A 16 -7.20 -3.92 5.52
CA CYS A 16 -6.97 -5.29 5.09
C CYS A 16 -8.18 -5.84 4.31
N SER A 17 -9.39 -5.59 4.79
CA SER A 17 -10.62 -6.05 4.13
C SER A 17 -10.82 -5.49 2.71
N LEU A 18 -10.21 -4.34 2.41
CA LEU A 18 -10.35 -3.66 1.11
C LEU A 18 -9.22 -3.99 0.13
N VAL A 19 -7.98 -4.18 0.61
CA VAL A 19 -6.81 -4.19 -0.28
C VAL A 19 -5.86 -5.38 -0.09
N CYS A 20 -6.05 -6.20 0.92
CA CYS A 20 -5.22 -7.39 1.12
C CYS A 20 -5.52 -8.42 0.02
N ASP A 21 -4.49 -9.15 -0.38
CA ASP A 21 -4.64 -10.25 -1.33
C ASP A 21 -5.18 -11.50 -0.61
N HIS A 22 -6.49 -11.53 -0.40
CA HIS A 22 -7.17 -12.60 0.33
C HIS A 22 -7.09 -13.95 -0.39
N GLU A 23 -7.04 -13.93 -1.73
CA GLU A 23 -6.95 -15.12 -2.58
C GLU A 23 -5.63 -15.87 -2.35
N GLU A 24 -4.54 -15.13 -2.12
CA GLU A 24 -3.21 -15.69 -1.86
C GLU A 24 -2.92 -15.85 -0.35
N GLN A 25 -3.75 -15.26 0.51
CA GLN A 25 -3.55 -15.27 1.96
C GLN A 25 -4.62 -16.14 2.66
N CYS A 26 -5.54 -15.50 3.39
CA CYS A 26 -6.45 -16.20 4.30
C CYS A 26 -7.52 -17.02 3.57
N GLU A 27 -8.11 -16.52 2.49
CA GLU A 27 -9.17 -17.23 1.75
C GLU A 27 -8.59 -18.35 0.89
N GLY A 28 -7.49 -18.12 0.18
CA GLY A 28 -6.81 -19.12 -0.64
C GLY A 28 -6.25 -20.30 0.17
N HIS A 29 -5.92 -20.08 1.43
CA HIS A 29 -5.42 -21.14 2.33
C HIS A 29 -6.49 -21.70 3.29
N CYS A 30 -7.74 -21.28 3.12
CA CYS A 30 -8.84 -21.77 3.97
C CYS A 30 -9.09 -23.27 3.76
N VAL A 31 -9.09 -24.05 4.85
CA VAL A 31 -9.31 -25.52 4.79
C VAL A 31 -10.68 -25.87 4.23
N LEU A 32 -11.67 -25.01 4.36
CA LEU A 32 -13.01 -25.21 3.79
C LEU A 32 -13.00 -25.03 2.27
N GLY A 33 -12.10 -24.20 1.71
CA GLY A 33 -11.93 -24.04 0.28
C GLY A 33 -11.55 -25.34 -0.44
N LYS A 34 -10.90 -26.29 0.26
CA LYS A 34 -10.59 -27.61 -0.28
C LYS A 34 -11.83 -28.53 -0.42
N LYS A 35 -12.93 -28.19 0.24
CA LYS A 35 -14.17 -29.00 0.27
C LYS A 35 -15.38 -28.27 -0.32
N GLY A 36 -15.20 -27.04 -0.75
CA GLY A 36 -16.27 -26.18 -1.27
C GLY A 36 -15.82 -24.74 -1.40
N ALA A 37 -16.51 -23.79 -0.77
CA ALA A 37 -16.11 -22.39 -0.74
C ALA A 37 -15.30 -22.04 0.51
N PRO A 38 -14.29 -21.18 0.42
CA PRO A 38 -13.59 -20.67 1.59
C PRO A 38 -14.51 -19.79 2.45
N VAL A 39 -14.11 -19.56 3.70
CA VAL A 39 -14.73 -18.51 4.51
C VAL A 39 -14.34 -17.15 3.91
N HIS A 40 -15.31 -16.32 3.59
CA HIS A 40 -15.09 -14.98 3.04
C HIS A 40 -14.63 -14.01 4.13
N PHE A 41 -13.36 -14.11 4.54
CA PHE A 41 -12.77 -13.31 5.60
C PHE A 41 -12.82 -11.82 5.27
N SER A 42 -12.54 -11.44 4.02
CA SER A 42 -12.59 -10.05 3.57
C SER A 42 -13.95 -9.41 3.80
N ALA A 43 -15.02 -10.08 3.41
CA ALA A 43 -16.38 -9.61 3.57
C ALA A 43 -16.79 -9.49 5.05
N ILE A 44 -16.43 -10.49 5.87
CA ILE A 44 -16.72 -10.52 7.31
C ILE A 44 -15.93 -9.39 8.01
N GLU A 45 -14.65 -9.26 7.71
CA GLU A 45 -13.77 -8.25 8.28
C GLU A 45 -14.24 -6.84 7.90
N ASN A 46 -14.64 -6.63 6.64
CA ASN A 46 -15.22 -5.38 6.16
C ASN A 46 -16.51 -5.03 6.90
N TYR A 47 -17.44 -5.96 6.98
CA TYR A 47 -18.71 -5.76 7.69
C TYR A 47 -18.51 -5.40 9.16
N ILE A 48 -17.64 -6.14 9.86
CA ILE A 48 -17.36 -5.88 11.27
C ILE A 48 -16.69 -4.51 11.43
N SER A 49 -15.66 -4.23 10.63
CA SER A 49 -14.88 -3.00 10.75
C SER A 49 -15.70 -1.75 10.41
N SER A 50 -16.49 -1.79 9.34
CA SER A 50 -17.33 -0.65 8.92
C SER A 50 -18.50 -0.42 9.89
N THR A 51 -19.14 -1.51 10.36
CA THR A 51 -20.33 -1.41 11.23
C THR A 51 -19.98 -0.99 12.66
N TYR A 52 -18.84 -1.46 13.18
CA TYR A 52 -18.49 -1.28 14.59
C TYR A 52 -17.30 -0.34 14.82
N SER A 53 -16.76 0.30 13.79
CA SER A 53 -15.60 1.20 13.88
C SER A 53 -15.76 2.26 14.96
N THR A 54 -16.94 2.89 15.07
CA THR A 54 -17.23 3.91 16.08
C THR A 54 -17.26 3.38 17.51
N LYS A 55 -17.67 2.12 17.69
CA LYS A 55 -17.76 1.46 18.99
C LYS A 55 -16.42 0.87 19.45
N MET A 56 -15.45 0.72 18.54
CA MET A 56 -14.12 0.18 18.84
C MET A 56 -13.16 1.23 19.41
N VAL A 57 -13.52 2.51 19.34
CA VAL A 57 -12.70 3.60 19.82
C VAL A 57 -12.82 3.71 21.34
N LYS A 58 -11.80 3.25 22.05
CA LYS A 58 -11.59 3.53 23.47
C LYS A 58 -10.68 4.76 23.59
N GLY A 59 -10.90 5.58 24.60
CA GLY A 59 -10.00 6.71 24.91
C GLY A 59 -8.55 6.28 25.17
N PRO A 60 -7.67 7.25 25.45
CA PRO A 60 -6.28 6.97 25.78
C PRO A 60 -6.18 6.04 27.00
N ALA A 61 -5.25 5.11 26.98
CA ALA A 61 -4.89 4.33 28.16
C ALA A 61 -4.12 5.21 29.16
N PRO A 62 -4.16 4.89 30.47
CA PRO A 62 -3.32 5.58 31.45
C PRO A 62 -1.84 5.52 31.03
N SER A 63 -1.18 6.66 31.09
CA SER A 63 0.24 6.74 30.67
C SER A 63 1.16 5.94 31.60
N ASN A 64 2.06 5.18 31.00
CA ASN A 64 3.15 4.49 31.72
C ASN A 64 4.43 5.35 31.85
N GLY A 65 4.37 6.62 31.42
CA GLY A 65 5.50 7.56 31.49
C GLY A 65 6.58 7.38 30.42
N MET A 66 6.47 6.37 29.56
CA MET A 66 7.49 6.08 28.54
C MET A 66 7.09 6.64 27.17
N ARG A 67 8.03 7.32 26.53
CA ARG A 67 7.85 7.90 25.18
C ARG A 67 8.49 6.98 24.13
N VAL A 68 7.75 6.77 23.04
CA VAL A 68 8.22 5.99 21.88
C VAL A 68 8.07 6.82 20.61
N ALA A 69 9.12 6.86 19.80
CA ALA A 69 9.11 7.45 18.47
C ALA A 69 8.86 6.37 17.41
N ILE A 70 8.05 6.71 16.40
CA ILE A 70 7.82 5.87 15.23
C ILE A 70 8.21 6.69 14.01
N VAL A 71 9.12 6.18 13.20
CA VAL A 71 9.58 6.81 11.96
C VAL A 71 8.91 6.14 10.79
N GLY A 72 7.96 6.86 10.17
CA GLY A 72 7.11 6.39 9.10
C GLY A 72 5.72 5.97 9.57
N SER A 73 4.71 6.45 8.87
CA SER A 73 3.29 6.21 9.13
C SER A 73 2.64 5.24 8.15
N GLY A 74 3.42 4.35 7.55
CA GLY A 74 2.89 3.23 6.76
C GLY A 74 2.17 2.20 7.63
N PRO A 75 1.66 1.09 7.03
CA PRO A 75 0.90 0.06 7.77
C PRO A 75 1.62 -0.42 9.03
N ALA A 76 2.92 -0.65 8.97
CA ALA A 76 3.70 -1.10 10.11
C ALA A 76 3.74 -0.06 11.24
N GLY A 77 4.04 1.21 10.90
CA GLY A 77 4.09 2.30 11.86
C GLY A 77 2.72 2.58 12.50
N LEU A 78 1.65 2.56 11.73
CA LEU A 78 0.29 2.75 12.24
C LEU A 78 -0.13 1.63 13.19
N THR A 79 0.16 0.38 12.83
CA THR A 79 -0.17 -0.79 13.65
C THR A 79 0.54 -0.72 15.00
N ILE A 80 1.87 -0.54 14.99
CA ILE A 80 2.64 -0.50 16.24
C ILE A 80 2.27 0.71 17.11
N ALA A 81 1.93 1.87 16.49
CA ALA A 81 1.47 3.05 17.21
C ALA A 81 0.22 2.77 18.03
N VAL A 82 -0.79 2.16 17.40
CA VAL A 82 -2.06 1.81 18.07
C VAL A 82 -1.83 0.77 19.17
N ILE A 83 -0.99 -0.24 18.91
CA ILE A 83 -0.68 -1.27 19.89
C ILE A 83 0.02 -0.65 21.11
N LEU A 84 1.07 0.14 20.91
CA LEU A 84 1.82 0.75 22.01
C LEU A 84 0.97 1.74 22.83
N ALA A 85 0.14 2.54 22.16
CA ALA A 85 -0.78 3.46 22.85
C ALA A 85 -1.76 2.72 23.78
N ARG A 86 -2.17 1.50 23.44
CA ARG A 86 -3.02 0.65 24.30
C ARG A 86 -2.33 0.21 25.58
N TYR A 87 -1.00 0.12 25.57
CA TYR A 87 -0.17 -0.17 26.75
C TYR A 87 0.30 1.09 27.51
N GLY A 88 -0.27 2.25 27.18
CA GLY A 88 -0.01 3.50 27.89
C GLY A 88 1.27 4.22 27.47
N TYR A 89 1.95 3.78 26.40
CA TYR A 89 3.11 4.50 25.87
C TYR A 89 2.65 5.82 25.22
N GLN A 90 3.47 6.87 25.42
CA GLN A 90 3.30 8.15 24.75
C GLN A 90 3.95 8.07 23.36
N VAL A 91 3.13 7.84 22.34
CA VAL A 91 3.60 7.60 20.99
C VAL A 91 3.61 8.88 20.16
N THR A 92 4.71 9.11 19.44
CA THR A 92 4.85 10.15 18.42
C THR A 92 5.27 9.50 17.10
N ILE A 93 4.49 9.73 16.04
CA ILE A 93 4.80 9.30 14.68
C ILE A 93 5.46 10.48 13.94
N PHE A 94 6.62 10.26 13.37
CA PHE A 94 7.31 11.18 12.47
C PHE A 94 7.09 10.70 11.04
N GLU A 95 6.45 11.54 10.22
CA GLU A 95 6.10 11.22 8.84
C GLU A 95 6.71 12.24 7.88
N GLY A 96 7.44 11.76 6.88
CA GLY A 96 8.09 12.62 5.89
C GLY A 96 7.13 13.28 4.90
N LYS A 97 5.95 12.70 4.71
CA LYS A 97 4.88 13.24 3.86
C LYS A 97 3.94 14.15 4.66
N ASP A 98 3.04 14.82 3.96
CA ASP A 98 2.04 15.72 4.52
C ASP A 98 0.93 15.00 5.31
N LYS A 99 0.68 13.72 5.00
CA LYS A 99 -0.34 12.89 5.65
C LYS A 99 0.15 11.48 5.94
N ILE A 100 -0.54 10.82 6.87
CA ILE A 100 -0.29 9.43 7.22
C ILE A 100 -0.70 8.46 6.11
N GLY A 101 -0.21 7.24 6.22
CA GLY A 101 -0.66 6.09 5.43
C GLY A 101 0.42 5.41 4.61
N GLY A 102 1.55 6.10 4.33
CA GLY A 102 2.60 5.50 3.52
C GLY A 102 2.07 4.99 2.18
N VAL A 103 2.39 3.75 1.81
CA VAL A 103 1.93 3.13 0.56
C VAL A 103 0.40 3.05 0.45
N LEU A 104 -0.31 2.97 1.55
CA LEU A 104 -1.78 2.95 1.56
C LEU A 104 -2.37 4.24 0.97
N ARG A 105 -1.71 5.38 1.20
CA ARG A 105 -2.12 6.68 0.68
C ARG A 105 -1.46 7.02 -0.65
N TYR A 106 -0.16 6.77 -0.76
CA TYR A 106 0.67 7.25 -1.85
C TYR A 106 1.05 6.19 -2.88
N GLY A 107 0.54 4.96 -2.74
CA GLY A 107 0.81 3.87 -3.67
C GLY A 107 -0.44 3.12 -4.12
N ILE A 108 -1.48 3.03 -3.29
CA ILE A 108 -2.73 2.38 -3.64
C ILE A 108 -3.72 3.43 -4.16
N PRO A 109 -4.33 3.25 -5.34
CA PRO A 109 -5.30 4.20 -5.89
C PRO A 109 -6.56 4.36 -5.03
N ASP A 110 -7.20 5.53 -5.13
CA ASP A 110 -8.40 5.87 -4.36
C ASP A 110 -9.59 4.93 -4.64
N PHE A 111 -9.70 4.44 -5.86
CA PHE A 111 -10.77 3.50 -6.24
C PHE A 111 -10.62 2.11 -5.61
N ARG A 112 -9.44 1.74 -5.08
CA ARG A 112 -9.22 0.53 -4.26
C ARG A 112 -9.28 0.84 -2.77
N LEU A 113 -8.67 1.92 -2.34
CA LEU A 113 -8.64 2.36 -0.95
C LEU A 113 -8.99 3.84 -0.86
N PRO A 114 -10.27 4.17 -0.62
CA PRO A 114 -10.69 5.56 -0.42
C PRO A 114 -9.88 6.22 0.69
N LYS A 115 -9.31 7.40 0.42
CA LYS A 115 -8.43 8.08 1.39
C LYS A 115 -9.16 8.53 2.65
N THR A 116 -10.47 8.68 2.57
CA THR A 116 -11.34 8.92 3.73
C THR A 116 -11.25 7.83 4.80
N VAL A 117 -10.96 6.58 4.40
CA VAL A 117 -10.73 5.47 5.35
C VAL A 117 -9.50 5.75 6.22
N LEU A 118 -8.44 6.32 5.63
CA LEU A 118 -7.23 6.67 6.35
C LEU A 118 -7.42 7.94 7.19
N ASP A 119 -8.18 8.92 6.70
CA ASP A 119 -8.50 10.13 7.46
C ASP A 119 -9.36 9.79 8.69
N ASP A 120 -10.33 8.90 8.54
CA ASP A 120 -11.13 8.35 9.64
C ASP A 120 -10.25 7.57 10.64
N PHE A 121 -9.30 6.79 10.15
CA PHE A 121 -8.37 6.06 11.00
C PHE A 121 -7.49 7.01 11.82
N GLU A 122 -6.98 8.06 11.20
CA GLU A 122 -6.18 9.10 11.88
C GLU A 122 -6.97 9.74 13.02
N ASP A 123 -8.18 10.22 12.75
CA ASP A 123 -9.02 10.84 13.78
C ASP A 123 -9.32 9.89 14.93
N ARG A 124 -9.82 8.70 14.61
CA ARG A 124 -10.37 7.77 15.62
C ARG A 124 -9.31 7.00 16.37
N HIS A 125 -8.28 6.54 15.67
CA HIS A 125 -7.32 5.57 16.22
C HIS A 125 -5.95 6.18 16.54
N LEU A 126 -5.66 7.39 16.08
CA LEU A 126 -4.45 8.11 16.46
C LEU A 126 -4.80 9.30 17.36
N ILE A 127 -5.49 10.31 16.86
CA ILE A 127 -5.71 11.56 17.58
C ILE A 127 -6.48 11.32 18.88
N ARG A 128 -7.63 10.64 18.82
CA ARG A 128 -8.45 10.35 20.02
C ARG A 128 -7.78 9.41 21.02
N LYS A 129 -6.72 8.72 20.63
CA LYS A 129 -5.90 7.91 21.53
C LYS A 129 -4.69 8.63 22.08
N GLY A 130 -4.53 9.92 21.75
CA GLY A 130 -3.41 10.73 22.21
C GLY A 130 -2.08 10.44 21.49
N ILE A 131 -2.12 9.72 20.36
CA ILE A 131 -0.96 9.52 19.50
C ILE A 131 -0.69 10.83 18.76
N ARG A 132 0.52 11.33 18.84
CA ARG A 132 0.94 12.54 18.13
C ARG A 132 1.46 12.18 16.74
N VAL A 133 1.02 12.92 15.72
CA VAL A 133 1.55 12.81 14.37
C VAL A 133 2.32 14.10 14.05
N ARG A 134 3.55 13.96 13.55
CA ARG A 134 4.37 15.04 13.03
C ARG A 134 4.60 14.82 11.54
N PRO A 135 3.72 15.35 10.70
CA PRO A 135 3.90 15.29 9.26
C PRO A 135 5.04 16.20 8.80
N ASN A 136 5.47 16.07 7.54
CA ASN A 136 6.55 16.83 6.92
C ASN A 136 7.85 16.81 7.75
N THR A 137 8.10 15.71 8.45
CA THR A 137 9.26 15.56 9.33
C THR A 137 10.09 14.35 8.92
N THR A 138 11.21 14.61 8.25
CA THR A 138 12.15 13.56 7.82
C THR A 138 13.19 13.31 8.90
N ILE A 139 13.32 12.07 9.33
CA ILE A 139 14.38 11.63 10.25
C ILE A 139 15.57 11.15 9.43
N GLY A 140 16.76 11.58 9.83
CA GLY A 140 18.05 11.23 9.23
C GLY A 140 18.87 12.44 8.80
N SER A 141 18.26 13.43 8.14
CA SER A 141 18.98 14.62 7.66
C SER A 141 18.96 15.78 8.64
N ALA A 142 17.77 16.24 9.05
CA ALA A 142 17.61 17.40 9.94
C ALA A 142 17.49 16.98 11.41
N ILE A 143 16.84 15.86 11.68
CA ILE A 143 16.67 15.27 13.01
C ILE A 143 17.26 13.87 12.94
N GLY A 144 18.33 13.62 13.68
CA GLY A 144 18.97 12.31 13.76
C GLY A 144 18.29 11.38 14.78
N ILE A 145 18.65 10.11 14.74
CA ILE A 145 18.18 9.11 15.71
C ILE A 145 18.62 9.49 17.14
N ASP A 146 19.85 9.97 17.29
CA ASP A 146 20.38 10.39 18.60
C ASP A 146 19.64 11.61 19.17
N ASP A 147 19.13 12.49 18.30
CA ASP A 147 18.30 13.61 18.72
C ASP A 147 16.99 13.14 19.34
N LEU A 148 16.39 12.10 18.79
CA LEU A 148 15.17 11.51 19.36
C LEU A 148 15.43 10.91 20.74
N PHE A 149 16.57 10.23 20.94
CA PHE A 149 16.94 9.74 22.27
C PHE A 149 17.23 10.88 23.26
N ARG A 150 17.89 11.95 22.82
CA ARG A 150 18.10 13.16 23.62
C ARG A 150 16.80 13.86 24.00
N ASP A 151 15.81 13.81 23.11
CA ASP A 151 14.44 14.31 23.36
C ASP A 151 13.65 13.44 24.37
N GLY A 152 14.24 12.34 24.86
CA GLY A 152 13.68 11.48 25.89
C GLY A 152 12.80 10.34 25.36
N TYR A 153 12.85 10.03 24.06
CA TYR A 153 12.27 8.79 23.56
C TYR A 153 13.09 7.60 24.05
N ARG A 154 12.40 6.58 24.58
CA ARG A 154 13.04 5.38 25.17
C ARG A 154 13.28 4.30 24.15
N ALA A 155 12.50 4.31 23.07
CA ALA A 155 12.62 3.39 21.94
C ALA A 155 12.20 4.10 20.65
N ILE A 156 12.73 3.63 19.53
CA ILE A 156 12.44 4.13 18.20
C ILE A 156 12.11 2.95 17.31
N PHE A 157 10.92 2.97 16.69
CA PHE A 157 10.55 2.02 15.65
C PHE A 157 10.79 2.66 14.28
N ILE A 158 11.50 1.97 13.39
CA ILE A 158 11.79 2.45 12.04
C ILE A 158 10.97 1.63 11.05
N GLY A 159 10.00 2.29 10.42
CA GLY A 159 9.08 1.69 9.47
C GLY A 159 8.91 2.55 8.23
N THR A 160 10.00 2.97 7.61
CA THR A 160 10.03 3.92 6.48
C THR A 160 9.51 3.35 5.16
N GLY A 161 9.37 2.03 5.06
CA GLY A 161 8.91 1.35 3.86
C GLY A 161 9.99 1.19 2.79
N VAL A 162 9.59 0.69 1.62
CA VAL A 162 10.47 0.39 0.48
C VAL A 162 10.03 1.25 -0.70
N TRP A 163 10.54 2.48 -0.74
CA TRP A 163 10.17 3.46 -1.77
C TRP A 163 11.09 3.46 -2.99
N GLN A 164 12.24 2.79 -2.89
CA GLN A 164 13.16 2.70 -4.02
C GLN A 164 12.67 1.62 -4.99
N PRO A 165 12.34 1.98 -6.24
CA PRO A 165 11.89 1.01 -7.22
C PRO A 165 13.05 0.09 -7.65
N ARG A 166 12.71 -1.12 -8.07
CA ARG A 166 13.67 -2.03 -8.69
C ARG A 166 13.86 -1.63 -10.15
N ALA A 167 15.10 -1.31 -10.52
CA ALA A 167 15.50 -1.05 -11.90
C ALA A 167 15.56 -2.35 -12.72
N LEU A 168 15.33 -2.26 -14.01
CA LEU A 168 15.46 -3.37 -14.96
C LEU A 168 16.90 -3.55 -15.42
N HIS A 169 17.73 -2.50 -15.32
CA HIS A 169 19.10 -2.43 -15.79
C HIS A 169 19.23 -2.70 -17.30
N ILE A 170 18.31 -2.17 -18.08
CA ILE A 170 18.31 -2.24 -19.54
C ILE A 170 18.59 -0.87 -20.15
N LYS A 171 19.08 -0.85 -21.37
CA LYS A 171 19.33 0.38 -22.12
C LYS A 171 18.01 1.14 -22.32
N GLY A 172 18.06 2.47 -22.13
CA GLY A 172 16.90 3.36 -22.29
C GLY A 172 16.00 3.48 -21.05
N GLU A 173 16.28 2.80 -19.94
CA GLU A 173 15.47 2.88 -18.72
C GLU A 173 15.43 4.30 -18.11
N THR A 174 16.39 5.15 -18.44
CA THR A 174 16.49 6.54 -17.97
C THR A 174 15.90 7.57 -18.92
N LEU A 175 15.26 7.14 -20.00
CA LEU A 175 14.60 8.06 -20.95
C LEU A 175 13.44 8.80 -20.26
N GLY A 176 13.21 10.05 -20.68
CA GLY A 176 12.26 10.95 -20.01
C GLY A 176 10.79 10.48 -20.00
N HIS A 177 10.42 9.57 -20.88
CA HIS A 177 9.08 8.97 -20.96
C HIS A 177 8.97 7.64 -20.20
N VAL A 178 10.03 7.21 -19.49
CA VAL A 178 10.04 6.01 -18.66
C VAL A 178 9.81 6.40 -17.20
N HIS A 179 8.83 5.79 -16.57
CA HIS A 179 8.41 6.12 -15.23
C HIS A 179 8.30 4.87 -14.36
N PHE A 180 8.75 4.97 -13.11
CA PHE A 180 8.55 3.91 -12.14
C PHE A 180 7.12 3.94 -11.58
N ALA A 181 6.52 2.78 -11.45
CA ALA A 181 5.15 2.60 -10.97
C ALA A 181 4.86 3.34 -9.66
N ILE A 182 5.75 3.22 -8.68
CA ILE A 182 5.54 3.85 -7.37
C ILE A 182 5.59 5.39 -7.46
N ASN A 183 6.41 5.95 -8.34
CA ASN A 183 6.47 7.39 -8.56
C ASN A 183 5.20 7.90 -9.24
N TYR A 184 4.73 7.17 -10.25
CA TYR A 184 3.47 7.47 -10.93
C TYR A 184 2.27 7.41 -9.98
N LEU A 185 2.12 6.31 -9.23
CA LEU A 185 1.01 6.13 -8.30
C LEU A 185 1.01 7.14 -7.14
N ASN A 186 2.19 7.62 -6.75
CA ASN A 186 2.29 8.63 -5.70
C ASN A 186 1.63 9.96 -6.08
N ASN A 187 1.72 10.37 -7.34
CA ASN A 187 1.05 11.57 -7.85
C ASN A 187 0.80 11.46 -9.37
N PRO A 188 -0.24 10.74 -9.80
CA PRO A 188 -0.51 10.51 -11.23
C PRO A 188 -0.75 11.80 -12.03
N ASP A 189 -1.22 12.86 -11.37
CA ASP A 189 -1.51 14.16 -12.02
C ASP A 189 -0.26 14.92 -12.44
N SER A 190 0.90 14.57 -11.88
CA SER A 190 2.19 15.16 -12.28
C SER A 190 2.78 14.57 -13.56
N PHE A 191 2.16 13.50 -14.09
CA PHE A 191 2.68 12.79 -15.26
C PHE A 191 1.80 13.07 -16.48
N ARG A 192 2.43 13.33 -17.61
CA ARG A 192 1.77 13.43 -18.90
C ARG A 192 2.07 12.17 -19.70
N LEU A 193 1.16 11.23 -19.62
CA LEU A 193 1.24 9.99 -20.41
C LEU A 193 0.73 10.25 -21.84
N GLY A 194 1.30 9.54 -22.80
CA GLY A 194 0.80 9.52 -24.17
C GLY A 194 -0.48 8.72 -24.32
N GLU A 195 -1.02 8.66 -25.55
CA GLU A 195 -2.22 7.87 -25.83
C GLU A 195 -1.99 6.35 -25.70
N ARG A 196 -0.75 5.91 -25.91
CA ARG A 196 -0.32 4.51 -25.82
C ARG A 196 0.68 4.34 -24.70
N VAL A 197 0.40 3.42 -23.79
CA VAL A 197 1.25 3.14 -22.62
C VAL A 197 1.58 1.66 -22.53
N ILE A 198 2.82 1.37 -22.25
CA ILE A 198 3.31 0.03 -21.93
C ILE A 198 3.58 -0.04 -20.42
N VAL A 199 3.10 -1.08 -19.77
CA VAL A 199 3.42 -1.41 -18.38
C VAL A 199 4.26 -2.68 -18.37
N ILE A 200 5.46 -2.59 -17.83
CA ILE A 200 6.35 -3.75 -17.69
C ILE A 200 6.10 -4.38 -16.32
N GLY A 201 5.45 -5.52 -16.32
CA GLY A 201 5.02 -6.28 -15.16
C GLY A 201 3.51 -6.56 -15.18
N ALA A 202 3.10 -7.60 -14.44
CA ALA A 202 1.72 -8.06 -14.36
C ALA A 202 1.30 -8.45 -12.93
N GLY A 203 1.88 -7.81 -11.90
CA GLY A 203 1.44 -7.94 -10.50
C GLY A 203 0.39 -6.89 -10.12
N ASN A 204 -0.10 -6.93 -8.87
CA ASN A 204 -1.13 -6.02 -8.36
C ASN A 204 -0.77 -4.53 -8.56
N ALA A 205 0.50 -4.15 -8.37
CA ALA A 205 0.95 -2.78 -8.62
C ALA A 205 0.85 -2.39 -10.11
N ALA A 206 1.07 -3.32 -11.04
CA ALA A 206 0.90 -3.08 -12.47
C ALA A 206 -0.58 -2.88 -12.82
N MET A 207 -1.49 -3.61 -12.17
CA MET A 207 -2.95 -3.42 -12.32
C MET A 207 -3.35 -2.02 -11.82
N ASP A 208 -2.82 -1.58 -10.69
CA ASP A 208 -3.07 -0.24 -10.15
C ASP A 208 -2.60 0.87 -11.10
N VAL A 209 -1.39 0.72 -11.67
CA VAL A 209 -0.86 1.66 -12.67
C VAL A 209 -1.73 1.68 -13.92
N ALA A 210 -2.04 0.51 -14.47
CA ALA A 210 -2.79 0.37 -15.71
C ALA A 210 -4.18 0.99 -15.60
N ARG A 211 -4.92 0.62 -14.56
CA ARG A 211 -6.27 1.15 -14.30
C ARG A 211 -6.25 2.65 -14.03
N THR A 212 -5.24 3.14 -13.29
CA THR A 212 -5.08 4.58 -13.06
C THR A 212 -4.81 5.31 -14.36
N ALA A 213 -3.93 4.80 -15.23
CA ALA A 213 -3.60 5.41 -16.50
C ALA A 213 -4.79 5.48 -17.46
N LEU A 214 -5.57 4.39 -17.58
CA LEU A 214 -6.81 4.39 -18.38
C LEU A 214 -7.81 5.43 -17.88
N ARG A 215 -8.02 5.51 -16.57
CA ARG A 215 -8.91 6.51 -15.94
C ARG A 215 -8.42 7.94 -16.12
N LYS A 216 -7.11 8.14 -16.38
CA LYS A 216 -6.50 9.43 -16.72
C LYS A 216 -6.49 9.74 -18.22
N GLY A 217 -7.12 8.89 -19.05
CA GLY A 217 -7.35 9.17 -20.47
C GLY A 217 -6.39 8.49 -21.44
N VAL A 218 -5.55 7.58 -20.98
CA VAL A 218 -4.77 6.70 -21.88
C VAL A 218 -5.76 5.83 -22.68
N ARG A 219 -5.53 5.72 -23.99
CA ARG A 219 -6.46 5.01 -24.91
C ARG A 219 -6.08 3.57 -25.15
N GLN A 220 -4.79 3.28 -25.18
CA GLN A 220 -4.26 1.94 -25.41
C GLN A 220 -3.22 1.63 -24.34
N LEU A 221 -3.46 0.59 -23.59
CA LEU A 221 -2.54 0.16 -22.55
C LEU A 221 -2.34 -1.35 -22.61
N THR A 222 -1.07 -1.77 -22.61
CA THR A 222 -0.69 -3.18 -22.60
C THR A 222 0.28 -3.45 -21.46
N CYS A 223 -0.05 -4.44 -20.64
CA CYS A 223 0.82 -5.00 -19.61
C CYS A 223 1.61 -6.18 -20.18
N PHE A 224 2.92 -6.19 -19.97
CA PHE A 224 3.80 -7.25 -20.43
C PHE A 224 4.30 -8.09 -19.26
N SER A 225 4.07 -9.41 -19.32
CA SER A 225 4.56 -10.39 -18.35
C SER A 225 5.68 -11.24 -18.93
N ARG A 226 6.68 -11.55 -18.11
CA ARG A 226 7.72 -12.53 -18.46
C ARG A 226 7.24 -13.98 -18.30
N THR A 227 6.19 -14.18 -17.54
CA THR A 227 5.58 -15.48 -17.26
C THR A 227 4.33 -15.69 -18.12
N PRO A 228 3.88 -16.93 -18.34
CA PRO A 228 2.63 -17.21 -19.04
C PRO A 228 1.39 -16.81 -18.25
N GLU A 229 1.55 -16.51 -16.97
CA GLU A 229 0.46 -16.15 -16.06
C GLU A 229 0.66 -14.75 -15.49
N VAL A 230 -0.44 -14.13 -15.08
CA VAL A 230 -0.44 -12.85 -14.37
C VAL A 230 -0.18 -13.11 -12.89
N ALA A 231 0.75 -12.36 -12.33
CA ALA A 231 1.08 -12.46 -10.90
C ALA A 231 0.14 -11.63 -9.99
N ALA A 232 -0.80 -10.90 -10.56
CA ALA A 232 -1.85 -10.19 -9.81
C ALA A 232 -2.93 -11.17 -9.34
N SER A 233 -3.65 -10.82 -8.26
CA SER A 233 -4.83 -11.55 -7.85
C SER A 233 -5.86 -11.62 -8.98
N GLN A 234 -6.65 -12.69 -9.02
CA GLN A 234 -7.68 -12.88 -10.05
C GLN A 234 -8.67 -11.73 -10.07
N HIS A 235 -8.97 -11.18 -8.91
CA HIS A 235 -9.87 -10.05 -8.75
C HIS A 235 -9.34 -8.78 -9.46
N GLU A 236 -8.09 -8.38 -9.18
CA GLU A 236 -7.48 -7.20 -9.79
C GLU A 236 -7.24 -7.38 -11.30
N PHE A 237 -6.84 -8.57 -11.72
CA PHE A 237 -6.70 -8.93 -13.12
C PHE A 237 -8.04 -8.81 -13.87
N SER A 238 -9.12 -9.35 -13.28
CA SER A 238 -10.47 -9.27 -13.87
C SER A 238 -10.92 -7.83 -14.04
N TYR A 239 -10.74 -6.98 -13.05
CA TYR A 239 -11.07 -5.55 -13.18
C TYR A 239 -10.22 -4.84 -14.22
N ALA A 240 -8.92 -5.10 -14.27
CA ALA A 240 -8.05 -4.49 -15.27
C ALA A 240 -8.50 -4.88 -16.70
N THR A 241 -8.86 -6.14 -16.90
CA THR A 241 -9.37 -6.65 -18.18
C THR A 241 -10.70 -5.99 -18.56
N LEU A 242 -11.64 -5.87 -17.61
CA LEU A 242 -12.92 -5.20 -17.82
C LEU A 242 -12.77 -3.72 -18.16
N GLU A 243 -11.77 -3.04 -17.61
CA GLU A 243 -11.46 -1.64 -17.91
C GLU A 243 -10.68 -1.46 -19.23
N GLY A 244 -10.31 -2.54 -19.92
CA GLY A 244 -9.71 -2.49 -21.26
C GLY A 244 -8.19 -2.58 -21.29
N VAL A 245 -7.56 -3.11 -20.24
CA VAL A 245 -6.12 -3.43 -20.24
C VAL A 245 -5.87 -4.64 -21.13
N ASN A 246 -4.89 -4.53 -22.05
CA ASN A 246 -4.39 -5.66 -22.82
C ASN A 246 -3.22 -6.34 -22.11
N PHE A 247 -3.01 -7.62 -22.37
CA PHE A 247 -1.94 -8.41 -21.76
C PHE A 247 -1.14 -9.17 -22.82
N GLU A 248 0.18 -9.11 -22.68
CA GLU A 248 1.12 -9.87 -23.47
C GLU A 248 2.01 -10.70 -22.53
N TYR A 249 2.16 -11.96 -22.82
CA TYR A 249 2.82 -12.93 -21.96
C TYR A 249 4.14 -13.41 -22.55
N CYS A 250 4.99 -13.98 -21.71
CA CYS A 250 6.28 -14.55 -22.10
C CYS A 250 7.16 -13.55 -22.87
N LYS A 251 7.12 -12.28 -22.46
CA LYS A 251 7.89 -11.18 -23.08
C LYS A 251 8.81 -10.54 -22.05
N ALA A 252 10.12 -10.56 -22.31
CA ALA A 252 11.10 -9.85 -21.47
C ALA A 252 11.61 -8.60 -22.20
N PRO A 253 11.58 -7.41 -21.55
CA PRO A 253 12.12 -6.20 -22.14
C PRO A 253 13.64 -6.26 -22.17
N VAL A 254 14.26 -5.83 -23.27
CA VAL A 254 15.72 -5.79 -23.44
C VAL A 254 16.26 -4.40 -23.71
N GLU A 255 15.47 -3.53 -24.33
CA GLU A 255 15.85 -2.15 -24.61
C GLU A 255 14.59 -1.27 -24.67
N ILE A 256 14.70 -0.04 -24.19
CA ILE A 256 13.69 1.01 -24.35
C ILE A 256 14.27 2.07 -25.30
N THR A 257 13.47 2.49 -26.29
CA THR A 257 13.82 3.50 -27.29
C THR A 257 12.79 4.63 -27.25
N ASP A 258 13.02 5.69 -28.00
CA ASP A 258 12.04 6.78 -28.16
C ASP A 258 10.76 6.31 -28.88
N GLU A 259 10.82 5.22 -29.63
CA GLU A 259 9.67 4.67 -30.37
C GLU A 259 8.88 3.61 -29.58
N GLY A 260 9.49 3.00 -28.57
CA GLY A 260 8.87 1.96 -27.75
C GLY A 260 9.84 1.02 -27.03
N VAL A 261 9.38 -0.15 -26.69
CA VAL A 261 10.15 -1.17 -25.97
C VAL A 261 10.40 -2.37 -26.87
N ILE A 262 11.63 -2.83 -26.90
CA ILE A 262 12.03 -4.05 -27.58
C ILE A 262 11.93 -5.20 -26.58
N PHE A 263 11.15 -6.21 -26.94
CA PHE A 263 10.98 -7.43 -26.15
C PHE A 263 11.58 -8.63 -26.86
N VAL A 264 11.99 -9.61 -26.10
CA VAL A 264 12.32 -10.97 -26.56
C VAL A 264 11.31 -11.96 -26.01
N ASP A 265 11.04 -13.02 -26.76
CA ASP A 265 10.23 -14.13 -26.29
C ASP A 265 11.00 -14.92 -25.24
N VAL A 266 10.39 -15.11 -24.09
CA VAL A 266 10.89 -16.00 -23.04
C VAL A 266 10.25 -17.35 -23.26
N ARG A 267 11.06 -18.36 -23.67
CA ARG A 267 10.60 -19.74 -23.71
C ARG A 267 10.73 -20.34 -22.32
N GLU A 268 9.72 -21.07 -21.90
CA GLU A 268 9.85 -21.97 -20.77
C GLU A 268 10.83 -23.10 -21.18
N ASP A 269 11.99 -23.11 -20.61
CA ASP A 269 12.88 -24.27 -20.66
C ASP A 269 12.54 -25.24 -19.52
#